data_6023217232ef0aebdb1d2916e7a02414
#
_entry.id   6023217232ef0aebdb1d2916e7a02414
#
_cell.length_a   1.000
_cell.length_b   1.000
_cell.length_c   1.000
_cell.angle_alpha   90.00
_cell.angle_beta   90.00
_cell.angle_gamma   90.00
#
_symmetry.space_group_name_H-M   'P 1'
#
loop_
_entity.id
_entity.type
_entity.pdbx_description
1 polymer ?
#
loop_
_entity_poly.entity_id
_entity_poly.type
_entity_poly.pdbx_seq_one_letter_code
_entity_poly.pdbx_strand_id
1 'polypeptide(L)'
;MTTRALWRNRRRQEDAPSASPAPPAAAPEPEAEVPTGAILPLDIPPGDPLLAYLQANQTSVIDLQRLTLDSDGVRALRAAGVRLALPLVSQGELVGLINLGQRLSEQDYSSDDRRLLGNLATQAAPAVRVAQLVRQQQLEALERQRIEQELRVARLIQQFLLPKSVPAVDGWEVTAHYQPARAVGGDFYDFIPFPDGRIAFVIGDVT
;
A
#
# COMPACT_ATOMS: atom_id res chain seq x y z
N MET A 1 52.32 -9.41 14.80
CA MET A 1 52.59 -8.03 14.34
C MET A 1 51.44 -7.15 14.79
N THR A 2 51.69 -6.36 15.81
CA THR A 2 50.68 -5.60 16.59
C THR A 2 50.75 -4.15 16.15
N THR A 3 49.69 -3.60 15.59
CA THR A 3 49.65 -2.16 15.28
C THR A 3 48.75 -1.45 16.28
N ARG A 4 49.36 -0.68 17.15
CA ARG A 4 48.76 0.19 18.14
C ARG A 4 48.47 1.56 17.51
N ALA A 5 47.22 2.02 17.50
CA ALA A 5 46.88 3.40 17.16
C ALA A 5 46.75 4.24 18.44
N LEU A 6 47.56 5.29 18.52
CA LEU A 6 47.65 6.27 19.63
C LEU A 6 46.58 7.35 19.44
N TRP A 7 45.67 7.50 20.40
CA TRP A 7 44.81 8.66 20.52
C TRP A 7 45.54 9.76 21.31
N ARG A 8 45.73 10.92 20.68
CA ARG A 8 46.29 12.13 21.32
C ARG A 8 45.14 13.05 21.72
N ASN A 9 44.93 13.18 23.04
CA ASN A 9 44.00 14.11 23.67
C ASN A 9 44.59 15.52 23.63
N ARG A 10 43.90 16.49 23.00
CA ARG A 10 44.20 17.92 23.15
C ARG A 10 43.03 18.59 23.87
N ARG A 11 43.23 18.86 25.17
CA ARG A 11 42.46 19.87 25.91
C ARG A 11 42.92 21.24 25.46
N ARG A 12 41.98 22.11 25.23
CA ARG A 12 42.03 23.57 25.40
C ARG A 12 40.62 24.11 25.15
N GLN A 13 40.15 24.84 25.95
CA GLN A 13 40.20 26.13 26.56
C GLN A 13 38.75 26.62 26.68
N GLU A 14 38.39 26.89 27.91
CA GLU A 14 37.16 27.51 28.33
C GLU A 14 37.13 28.95 27.81
N ASP A 15 36.08 29.31 27.06
CA ASP A 15 35.68 30.69 26.86
C ASP A 15 34.17 30.83 27.17
N ALA A 16 33.87 31.90 27.89
CA ALA A 16 32.60 32.20 28.55
C ALA A 16 31.39 32.31 27.57
N PRO A 17 30.14 32.11 28.05
CA PRO A 17 28.98 32.15 27.19
C PRO A 17 28.59 33.58 26.81
N SER A 18 28.75 33.90 25.54
CA SER A 18 28.12 35.06 24.89
C SER A 18 26.65 34.78 24.75
N ALA A 19 25.83 35.62 25.35
CA ALA A 19 24.36 35.57 25.20
C ALA A 19 23.97 35.73 23.75
N SER A 20 23.40 34.66 23.18
CA SER A 20 22.81 34.69 21.85
C SER A 20 21.44 35.43 21.90
N PRO A 21 21.17 36.38 21.01
CA PRO A 21 19.84 37.01 20.96
C PRO A 21 18.78 35.99 20.61
N ALA A 22 17.60 36.13 21.23
CA ALA A 22 16.44 35.30 20.96
C ALA A 22 16.09 35.31 19.44
N PRO A 23 15.69 34.16 18.86
CA PRO A 23 15.30 34.14 17.48
C PRO A 23 14.04 35.01 17.26
N PRO A 24 13.96 35.75 16.14
CA PRO A 24 12.73 36.50 15.80
C PRO A 24 11.55 35.55 15.71
N ALA A 25 10.38 36.02 16.16
CA ALA A 25 9.13 35.30 16.09
C ALA A 25 8.93 34.79 14.66
N ALA A 26 8.69 33.50 14.52
CA ALA A 26 8.42 32.87 13.24
C ALA A 26 7.26 33.60 12.56
N ALA A 27 7.52 34.07 11.33
CA ALA A 27 6.46 34.56 10.45
C ALA A 27 5.43 33.42 10.25
N PRO A 28 4.14 33.71 10.13
CA PRO A 28 3.15 32.68 9.82
C PRO A 28 3.61 31.94 8.57
N GLU A 29 3.71 30.61 8.67
CA GLU A 29 4.00 29.77 7.50
C GLU A 29 2.95 30.05 6.44
N PRO A 30 3.33 30.24 5.17
CA PRO A 30 2.37 30.41 4.10
C PRO A 30 1.49 29.16 4.07
N GLU A 31 0.17 29.36 4.16
CA GLU A 31 -0.82 28.28 3.96
C GLU A 31 -0.44 27.57 2.66
N ALA A 32 -0.16 26.27 2.78
CA ALA A 32 0.30 25.46 1.65
C ALA A 32 -0.78 25.52 0.57
N GLU A 33 -0.52 26.26 -0.50
CA GLU A 33 -1.36 26.26 -1.69
C GLU A 33 -1.45 24.83 -2.20
N VAL A 34 -2.65 24.23 -2.15
CA VAL A 34 -2.89 22.90 -2.69
C VAL A 34 -2.65 22.99 -4.20
N PRO A 35 -1.68 22.24 -4.76
CA PRO A 35 -1.35 22.35 -6.18
C PRO A 35 -2.57 21.99 -7.00
N THR A 36 -2.89 22.86 -8.00
CA THR A 36 -3.98 22.64 -8.94
C THR A 36 -3.81 21.27 -9.62
N GLY A 37 -4.77 20.36 -9.44
CA GLY A 37 -4.73 18.99 -9.97
C GLY A 37 -4.17 17.93 -9.00
N ALA A 38 -3.96 18.25 -7.73
CA ALA A 38 -3.56 17.25 -6.74
C ALA A 38 -4.71 16.27 -6.43
N ILE A 39 -4.36 15.00 -6.28
CA ILE A 39 -5.26 14.00 -5.70
C ILE A 39 -5.27 14.27 -4.19
N LEU A 40 -6.39 14.78 -3.69
CA LEU A 40 -6.59 14.91 -2.24
C LEU A 40 -6.85 13.49 -1.68
N PRO A 41 -6.04 12.98 -0.76
CA PRO A 41 -6.34 11.76 -0.04
C PRO A 41 -7.45 12.08 0.98
N LEU A 42 -8.68 12.08 0.52
CA LEU A 42 -9.84 12.27 1.37
C LEU A 42 -10.38 10.89 1.72
N ASP A 43 -10.23 10.51 2.97
CA ASP A 43 -10.78 9.26 3.49
C ASP A 43 -12.21 9.53 3.95
N ILE A 44 -13.19 9.20 3.10
CA ILE A 44 -14.61 9.30 3.45
C ILE A 44 -15.04 7.92 3.93
N PRO A 45 -15.48 7.77 5.18
CA PRO A 45 -15.93 6.49 5.71
C PRO A 45 -17.03 5.85 4.84
N PRO A 46 -17.04 4.52 4.66
CA PRO A 46 -18.01 3.83 3.81
C PRO A 46 -19.50 4.08 4.17
N GLY A 47 -19.76 4.45 5.42
CA GLY A 47 -21.12 4.79 5.92
C GLY A 47 -21.47 6.27 5.88
N ASP A 48 -20.63 7.13 5.32
CA ASP A 48 -20.88 8.57 5.30
C ASP A 48 -22.10 8.90 4.42
N PRO A 49 -23.05 9.74 4.91
CA PRO A 49 -24.23 10.14 4.15
C PRO A 49 -23.93 10.76 2.78
N LEU A 50 -22.74 11.36 2.61
CA LEU A 50 -22.31 11.94 1.35
C LEU A 50 -22.24 10.88 0.25
N LEU A 51 -21.75 9.68 0.54
CA LEU A 51 -21.63 8.61 -0.48
C LEU A 51 -23.00 8.20 -1.01
N ALA A 52 -23.99 8.02 -0.13
CA ALA A 52 -25.37 7.73 -0.54
C ALA A 52 -25.97 8.88 -1.36
N TYR A 53 -25.71 10.12 -0.97
CA TYR A 53 -26.16 11.29 -1.70
C TYR A 53 -25.54 11.38 -3.09
N LEU A 54 -24.23 11.12 -3.23
CA LEU A 54 -23.51 11.09 -4.51
C LEU A 54 -24.05 9.98 -5.42
N GLN A 55 -24.34 8.81 -4.87
CA GLN A 55 -24.94 7.70 -5.60
C GLN A 55 -26.36 8.00 -6.09
N ALA A 56 -27.16 8.72 -5.32
CA ALA A 56 -28.49 9.13 -5.72
C ALA A 56 -28.49 10.25 -6.78
N ASN A 57 -27.44 11.08 -6.82
CA ASN A 57 -27.32 12.25 -7.71
C ASN A 57 -26.19 12.10 -8.75
N GLN A 58 -26.16 10.97 -9.42
CA GLN A 58 -25.05 10.48 -10.27
C GLN A 58 -24.64 11.43 -11.41
N THR A 59 -25.53 12.22 -11.93
CA THR A 59 -25.27 13.14 -13.08
C THR A 59 -25.22 14.59 -12.70
N SER A 60 -25.42 14.91 -11.40
CA SER A 60 -25.55 16.28 -10.93
C SER A 60 -24.21 16.81 -10.43
N VAL A 61 -23.84 18.00 -10.86
CA VAL A 61 -22.75 18.78 -10.25
C VAL A 61 -23.26 19.32 -8.90
N ILE A 62 -22.61 18.91 -7.82
CA ILE A 62 -23.03 19.22 -6.45
C ILE A 62 -22.30 20.46 -5.98
N ASP A 63 -23.05 21.50 -5.64
CA ASP A 63 -22.52 22.69 -5.00
C ASP A 63 -22.47 22.46 -3.48
N LEU A 64 -21.27 22.28 -2.97
CA LEU A 64 -21.07 21.99 -1.55
C LEU A 64 -21.48 23.17 -0.65
N GLN A 65 -21.46 24.39 -1.13
CA GLN A 65 -21.88 25.56 -0.34
C GLN A 65 -23.41 25.57 -0.10
N ARG A 66 -24.16 25.01 -1.05
CA ARG A 66 -25.64 24.94 -0.99
C ARG A 66 -26.16 23.63 -0.43
N LEU A 67 -25.28 22.66 -0.23
CA LEU A 67 -25.65 21.32 0.27
C LEU A 67 -25.90 21.39 1.78
N THR A 68 -27.13 21.07 2.21
CA THR A 68 -27.54 21.00 3.63
C THR A 68 -27.46 19.55 4.13
N LEU A 69 -26.33 18.89 3.94
CA LEU A 69 -26.11 17.52 4.39
C LEU A 69 -25.14 17.53 5.58
N ASP A 70 -25.54 16.94 6.70
CA ASP A 70 -24.65 16.73 7.84
C ASP A 70 -23.81 15.47 7.61
N SER A 71 -22.55 15.67 7.28
CA SER A 71 -21.60 14.61 6.90
C SER A 71 -20.20 15.10 7.17
N ASP A 72 -19.37 14.20 7.70
CA ASP A 72 -17.93 14.45 7.90
C ASP A 72 -17.22 14.65 6.56
N GLY A 73 -17.59 13.90 5.54
CA GLY A 73 -17.09 14.03 4.19
C GLY A 73 -17.37 15.42 3.60
N VAL A 74 -18.58 15.98 3.79
CA VAL A 74 -18.92 17.34 3.35
C VAL A 74 -18.08 18.39 4.10
N ARG A 75 -17.92 18.22 5.41
CA ARG A 75 -17.10 19.13 6.23
C ARG A 75 -15.64 19.12 5.78
N ALA A 76 -15.10 17.94 5.54
CA ALA A 76 -13.71 17.77 5.08
C ALA A 76 -13.49 18.37 3.68
N LEU A 77 -14.41 18.14 2.74
CA LEU A 77 -14.33 18.74 1.39
C LEU A 77 -14.39 20.27 1.45
N ARG A 78 -15.28 20.84 2.27
CA ARG A 78 -15.36 22.29 2.47
C ARG A 78 -14.08 22.86 3.09
N ALA A 79 -13.53 22.19 4.10
CA ALA A 79 -12.27 22.58 4.72
C ALA A 79 -11.09 22.55 3.74
N ALA A 80 -11.11 21.64 2.77
CA ALA A 80 -10.15 21.55 1.67
C ALA A 80 -10.40 22.59 0.54
N GLY A 81 -11.36 23.54 0.72
CA GLY A 81 -11.66 24.58 -0.25
C GLY A 81 -12.46 24.11 -1.48
N VAL A 82 -13.02 22.90 -1.43
CA VAL A 82 -13.85 22.39 -2.53
C VAL A 82 -15.19 23.12 -2.59
N ARG A 83 -15.54 23.63 -3.75
CA ARG A 83 -16.80 24.31 -4.02
C ARG A 83 -17.78 23.42 -4.78
N LEU A 84 -17.33 22.77 -5.83
CA LEU A 84 -18.13 21.83 -6.61
C LEU A 84 -17.55 20.41 -6.50
N ALA A 85 -18.42 19.45 -6.30
CA ALA A 85 -18.10 18.03 -6.34
C ALA A 85 -18.88 17.38 -7.50
N LEU A 86 -18.14 16.65 -8.36
CA LEU A 86 -18.70 15.98 -9.53
C LEU A 86 -18.50 14.47 -9.34
N PRO A 87 -19.56 13.69 -9.12
CA PRO A 87 -19.44 12.25 -9.00
C PRO A 87 -19.05 11.63 -10.35
N LEU A 88 -18.06 10.76 -10.31
CA LEU A 88 -17.72 9.90 -11.42
C LEU A 88 -18.43 8.56 -11.20
N VAL A 89 -19.46 8.31 -11.98
CA VAL A 89 -20.26 7.09 -11.86
C VAL A 89 -20.13 6.27 -13.15
N SER A 90 -19.76 5.01 -13.00
CA SER A 90 -19.66 4.05 -14.10
C SER A 90 -20.47 2.80 -13.75
N GLN A 91 -21.42 2.42 -14.60
CA GLN A 91 -22.29 1.25 -14.40
C GLN A 91 -23.06 1.25 -13.07
N GLY A 92 -23.46 2.44 -12.60
CA GLY A 92 -24.16 2.60 -11.32
C GLY A 92 -23.26 2.64 -10.06
N GLU A 93 -21.96 2.45 -10.21
CA GLU A 93 -20.99 2.55 -9.12
C GLU A 93 -20.28 3.90 -9.12
N LEU A 94 -20.13 4.48 -7.95
CA LEU A 94 -19.29 5.67 -7.73
C LEU A 94 -17.81 5.26 -7.77
N VAL A 95 -17.13 5.61 -8.87
CA VAL A 95 -15.72 5.27 -9.07
C VAL A 95 -14.75 6.37 -8.65
N GLY A 96 -15.28 7.57 -8.39
CA GLY A 96 -14.46 8.71 -7.95
C GLY A 96 -15.25 9.99 -7.84
N LEU A 97 -14.52 11.06 -7.49
CA LEU A 97 -15.06 12.38 -7.33
C LEU A 97 -14.07 13.39 -7.93
N ILE A 98 -14.55 14.28 -8.78
CA ILE A 98 -13.78 15.45 -9.22
C ILE A 98 -14.15 16.60 -8.31
N ASN A 99 -13.16 17.18 -7.64
CA ASN A 99 -13.33 18.28 -6.73
C ASN A 99 -12.81 19.56 -7.39
N LEU A 100 -13.62 20.59 -7.42
CA LEU A 100 -13.26 21.91 -7.95
C LEU A 100 -13.37 22.94 -6.85
N GLY A 101 -12.32 23.73 -6.67
CA GLY A 101 -12.30 24.89 -5.81
C GLY A 101 -12.99 26.10 -6.42
N GLN A 102 -12.71 27.27 -5.89
CA GLN A 102 -13.16 28.54 -6.46
C GLN A 102 -12.47 28.79 -7.81
N ARG A 103 -13.18 29.44 -8.73
CA ARG A 103 -12.57 29.85 -10.01
C ARG A 103 -11.49 30.91 -9.77
N LEU A 104 -10.43 30.88 -10.55
CA LEU A 104 -9.37 31.91 -10.51
C LEU A 104 -9.90 33.31 -10.85
N SER A 105 -11.00 33.39 -11.58
CA SER A 105 -11.69 34.66 -11.89
C SER A 105 -12.60 35.17 -10.78
N GLU A 106 -12.67 34.46 -9.62
CA GLU A 106 -13.54 34.74 -8.50
C GLU A 106 -15.05 34.74 -8.82
N GLN A 107 -15.41 34.43 -10.05
CA GLN A 107 -16.81 34.34 -10.49
C GLN A 107 -17.42 32.99 -10.11
N ASP A 108 -18.73 32.99 -9.88
CA ASP A 108 -19.47 31.74 -9.68
C ASP A 108 -19.52 30.89 -10.96
N TYR A 109 -19.59 29.56 -10.76
CA TYR A 109 -19.83 28.64 -11.87
C TYR A 109 -21.23 28.84 -12.43
N SER A 110 -21.32 29.16 -13.72
CA SER A 110 -22.57 29.34 -14.43
C SER A 110 -23.31 27.99 -14.61
N SER A 111 -24.57 28.05 -15.04
CA SER A 111 -25.35 26.86 -15.41
C SER A 111 -24.71 26.08 -16.56
N ASP A 112 -24.13 26.77 -17.51
CA ASP A 112 -23.45 26.17 -18.67
C ASP A 112 -22.14 25.50 -18.27
N ASP A 113 -21.36 26.14 -17.36
CA ASP A 113 -20.16 25.49 -16.79
C ASP A 113 -20.53 24.18 -16.09
N ARG A 114 -21.56 24.20 -15.25
CA ARG A 114 -22.01 22.99 -14.52
C ARG A 114 -22.47 21.89 -15.46
N ARG A 115 -23.20 22.25 -16.54
CA ARG A 115 -23.63 21.26 -17.55
C ARG A 115 -22.45 20.66 -18.29
N LEU A 116 -21.47 21.49 -18.70
CA LEU A 116 -20.26 21.03 -19.34
C LEU A 116 -19.45 20.10 -18.42
N LEU A 117 -19.24 20.51 -17.19
CA LEU A 117 -18.51 19.73 -16.18
C LEU A 117 -19.18 18.39 -15.90
N GLY A 118 -20.53 18.36 -15.79
CA GLY A 118 -21.28 17.13 -15.61
C GLY A 118 -21.11 16.17 -16.80
N ASN A 119 -21.15 16.69 -18.03
CA ASN A 119 -20.91 15.88 -19.24
C ASN A 119 -19.49 15.31 -19.26
N LEU A 120 -18.48 16.13 -18.91
CA LEU A 120 -17.09 15.67 -18.81
C LEU A 120 -16.91 14.58 -17.74
N ALA A 121 -17.53 14.74 -16.58
CA ALA A 121 -17.50 13.73 -15.52
C ALA A 121 -18.10 12.39 -16.00
N THR A 122 -19.25 12.46 -16.68
CA THR A 122 -19.91 11.26 -17.25
C THR A 122 -19.05 10.56 -18.30
N GLN A 123 -18.34 11.32 -19.15
CA GLN A 123 -17.44 10.75 -20.15
C GLN A 123 -16.13 10.22 -19.56
N ALA A 124 -15.63 10.83 -18.49
CA ALA A 124 -14.39 10.42 -17.84
C ALA A 124 -14.56 9.18 -16.94
N ALA A 125 -15.74 8.97 -16.36
CA ALA A 125 -15.97 7.92 -15.39
C ALA A 125 -15.63 6.49 -15.90
N PRO A 126 -15.97 6.07 -17.12
CA PRO A 126 -15.57 4.76 -17.65
C PRO A 126 -14.05 4.60 -17.76
N ALA A 127 -13.36 5.64 -18.18
CA ALA A 127 -11.89 5.60 -18.31
C ALA A 127 -11.21 5.46 -16.94
N VAL A 128 -11.71 6.17 -15.93
CA VAL A 128 -11.24 6.04 -14.54
C VAL A 128 -11.49 4.62 -14.02
N ARG A 129 -12.68 4.04 -14.29
CA ARG A 129 -12.99 2.66 -13.90
C ARG A 129 -12.01 1.66 -14.51
N VAL A 130 -11.75 1.78 -15.81
CA VAL A 130 -10.78 0.90 -16.50
C VAL A 130 -9.40 1.04 -15.90
N ALA A 131 -8.94 2.27 -15.65
CA ALA A 131 -7.63 2.51 -15.04
C ALA A 131 -7.51 1.89 -13.63
N GLN A 132 -8.58 1.97 -12.82
CA GLN A 132 -8.62 1.32 -11.50
C GLN A 132 -8.55 -0.19 -11.60
N LEU A 133 -9.31 -0.81 -12.51
CA LEU A 133 -9.30 -2.27 -12.72
C LEU A 133 -7.93 -2.75 -13.19
N VAL A 134 -7.31 -2.06 -14.15
CA VAL A 134 -5.95 -2.39 -14.61
C VAL A 134 -4.94 -2.30 -13.46
N ARG A 135 -5.01 -1.24 -12.66
CA ARG A 135 -4.12 -1.08 -11.50
C ARG A 135 -4.31 -2.20 -10.48
N GLN A 136 -5.57 -2.56 -10.18
CA GLN A 136 -5.87 -3.66 -9.27
C GLN A 136 -5.29 -4.99 -9.78
N GLN A 137 -5.51 -5.32 -11.07
CA GLN A 137 -4.94 -6.52 -11.69
C GLN A 137 -3.41 -6.55 -11.63
N GLN A 138 -2.76 -5.40 -11.84
CA GLN A 138 -1.29 -5.31 -11.74
C GLN A 138 -0.80 -5.60 -10.31
N LEU A 139 -1.47 -5.05 -9.30
CA LEU A 139 -1.12 -5.31 -7.90
C LEU A 139 -1.33 -6.78 -7.52
N GLU A 140 -2.44 -7.38 -7.93
CA GLU A 140 -2.71 -8.81 -7.72
C GLU A 140 -1.67 -9.71 -8.43
N ALA A 141 -1.26 -9.34 -9.65
CA ALA A 141 -0.25 -10.09 -10.40
C ALA A 141 1.11 -10.03 -9.72
N LEU A 142 1.52 -8.86 -9.22
CA LEU A 142 2.76 -8.68 -8.47
C LEU A 142 2.76 -9.49 -7.17
N GLU A 143 1.65 -9.50 -6.44
CA GLU A 143 1.53 -10.27 -5.20
C GLU A 143 1.59 -11.77 -5.47
N ARG A 144 0.89 -12.28 -6.51
CA ARG A 144 1.00 -13.69 -6.93
C ARG A 144 2.43 -14.06 -7.28
N GLN A 145 3.11 -13.23 -8.06
CA GLN A 145 4.50 -13.46 -8.44
C GLN A 145 5.43 -13.51 -7.23
N ARG A 146 5.22 -12.64 -6.26
CA ARG A 146 5.96 -12.63 -5.00
C ARG A 146 5.76 -13.93 -4.22
N ILE A 147 4.51 -14.36 -4.04
CA ILE A 147 4.17 -15.61 -3.35
C ILE A 147 4.81 -16.81 -4.06
N GLU A 148 4.74 -16.86 -5.40
CA GLU A 148 5.37 -17.94 -6.17
C GLU A 148 6.89 -18.00 -5.98
N GLN A 149 7.55 -16.84 -5.91
CA GLN A 149 9.00 -16.77 -5.63
C GLN A 149 9.33 -17.26 -4.22
N GLU A 150 8.57 -16.83 -3.22
CA GLU A 150 8.74 -17.27 -1.83
C GLU A 150 8.56 -18.80 -1.70
N LEU A 151 7.52 -19.35 -2.34
CA LEU A 151 7.28 -20.80 -2.36
C LEU A 151 8.39 -21.56 -3.11
N ARG A 152 8.97 -20.99 -4.17
CA ARG A 152 10.11 -21.61 -4.88
C ARG A 152 11.33 -21.71 -3.97
N VAL A 153 11.64 -20.64 -3.22
CA VAL A 153 12.74 -20.64 -2.27
C VAL A 153 12.49 -21.65 -1.14
N ALA A 154 11.28 -21.67 -0.57
CA ALA A 154 10.90 -22.63 0.46
C ALA A 154 11.05 -24.07 -0.02
N ARG A 155 10.65 -24.39 -1.27
CA ARG A 155 10.85 -25.71 -1.89
C ARG A 155 12.33 -26.07 -1.99
N LEU A 156 13.17 -25.16 -2.41
CA LEU A 156 14.62 -25.43 -2.49
C LEU A 156 15.21 -25.71 -1.11
N ILE A 157 14.83 -24.94 -0.10
CA ILE A 157 15.27 -25.18 1.28
C ILE A 157 14.81 -26.57 1.75
N GLN A 158 13.54 -26.91 1.55
CA GLN A 158 13.01 -28.21 1.94
C GLN A 158 13.75 -29.37 1.24
N GLN A 159 13.99 -29.27 -0.06
CA GLN A 159 14.78 -30.27 -0.81
C GLN A 159 16.22 -30.38 -0.30
N PHE A 160 16.79 -29.29 0.19
CA PHE A 160 18.14 -29.28 0.77
C PHE A 160 18.22 -29.97 2.12
N LEU A 161 17.14 -29.96 2.90
CA LEU A 161 17.03 -30.59 4.21
C LEU A 161 16.81 -32.09 4.13
N LEU A 162 16.26 -32.59 3.02
CA LEU A 162 16.06 -34.04 2.85
C LEU A 162 17.41 -34.76 2.61
N PRO A 163 17.56 -36.01 3.07
CA PRO A 163 18.75 -36.82 2.83
C PRO A 163 19.09 -36.92 1.35
N LYS A 164 20.34 -36.63 1.00
CA LYS A 164 20.84 -36.71 -0.37
C LYS A 164 21.21 -38.12 -0.81
N SER A 165 21.39 -39.02 0.12
CA SER A 165 21.75 -40.42 -0.13
C SER A 165 20.99 -41.34 0.82
N VAL A 166 20.66 -42.49 0.33
CA VAL A 166 20.05 -43.56 1.10
C VAL A 166 21.18 -44.41 1.73
N PRO A 167 21.10 -44.76 3.03
CA PRO A 167 22.12 -45.57 3.65
C PRO A 167 22.14 -46.97 3.05
N ALA A 168 23.35 -47.53 2.87
CA ALA A 168 23.50 -48.92 2.54
C ALA A 168 23.31 -49.80 3.80
N VAL A 169 22.44 -50.76 3.70
CA VAL A 169 22.14 -51.73 4.81
C VAL A 169 22.32 -53.12 4.27
N ASP A 170 23.22 -53.89 4.88
CA ASP A 170 23.52 -55.25 4.43
C ASP A 170 22.26 -56.14 4.39
N GLY A 171 22.02 -56.78 3.25
CA GLY A 171 20.85 -57.61 3.03
C GLY A 171 19.53 -56.86 2.75
N TRP A 172 19.56 -55.53 2.64
CA TRP A 172 18.39 -54.75 2.40
C TRP A 172 18.61 -53.75 1.24
N GLU A 173 17.58 -53.58 0.43
CA GLU A 173 17.48 -52.48 -0.55
C GLU A 173 16.56 -51.43 -0.01
N VAL A 174 17.09 -50.21 0.20
CA VAL A 174 16.34 -49.06 0.70
C VAL A 174 16.20 -48.03 -0.41
N THR A 175 14.97 -47.57 -0.66
CA THR A 175 14.68 -46.49 -1.61
C THR A 175 13.86 -45.43 -0.91
N ALA A 176 14.09 -44.19 -1.26
CA ALA A 176 13.31 -43.05 -0.77
C ALA A 176 12.73 -42.28 -1.97
N HIS A 177 11.46 -41.93 -1.86
CA HIS A 177 10.75 -41.09 -2.83
C HIS A 177 10.01 -39.98 -2.10
N TYR A 178 10.16 -38.75 -2.59
CA TYR A 178 9.48 -37.59 -2.03
C TYR A 178 8.86 -36.76 -3.15
N GLN A 179 7.56 -36.59 -3.09
CA GLN A 179 6.81 -35.80 -4.06
C GLN A 179 5.71 -35.01 -3.36
N PRO A 180 5.95 -33.72 -3.07
CA PRO A 180 4.94 -32.89 -2.43
C PRO A 180 3.76 -32.65 -3.38
N ALA A 181 2.55 -32.60 -2.85
CA ALA A 181 1.32 -32.34 -3.59
C ALA A 181 1.20 -30.87 -4.03
N ARG A 182 1.91 -29.95 -3.35
CA ARG A 182 1.96 -28.51 -3.65
C ARG A 182 3.42 -28.06 -3.82
N ALA A 183 3.64 -26.75 -3.84
CA ALA A 183 4.99 -26.20 -3.94
C ALA A 183 5.91 -26.64 -2.80
N VAL A 184 5.39 -26.77 -1.59
CA VAL A 184 6.03 -27.33 -0.38
C VAL A 184 5.11 -28.38 0.20
N GLY A 185 5.67 -29.41 0.85
CA GLY A 185 4.94 -30.47 1.55
C GLY A 185 5.14 -30.38 3.06
N GLY A 186 4.21 -30.93 3.84
CA GLY A 186 4.38 -31.15 5.28
C GLY A 186 5.21 -32.39 5.58
N ASP A 187 5.28 -33.32 4.64
CA ASP A 187 6.03 -34.56 4.80
C ASP A 187 7.54 -34.34 4.84
N PHE A 188 8.22 -35.11 5.64
CA PHE A 188 9.69 -35.21 5.63
C PHE A 188 10.13 -36.62 6.03
N TYR A 189 11.37 -36.98 5.67
CA TYR A 189 12.01 -38.21 6.12
C TYR A 189 13.48 -37.96 6.41
N ASP A 190 14.04 -38.81 7.28
CA ASP A 190 15.47 -38.78 7.57
C ASP A 190 16.00 -40.19 7.92
N PHE A 191 17.32 -40.35 7.79
CA PHE A 191 18.07 -41.57 8.14
C PHE A 191 19.12 -41.23 9.20
N ILE A 192 18.99 -41.77 10.38
CA ILE A 192 19.88 -41.50 11.50
C ILE A 192 20.76 -42.74 11.78
N PRO A 193 22.04 -42.74 11.35
CA PRO A 193 22.95 -43.81 11.64
C PRO A 193 23.41 -43.75 13.11
N PHE A 194 23.43 -44.92 13.79
CA PHE A 194 23.96 -45.08 15.14
C PHE A 194 25.37 -45.69 15.10
N PRO A 195 26.20 -45.43 16.16
CA PRO A 195 27.57 -45.96 16.22
C PRO A 195 27.67 -47.50 16.26
N ASP A 196 26.60 -48.19 16.66
CA ASP A 196 26.51 -49.65 16.74
C ASP A 196 26.07 -50.31 15.41
N GLY A 197 25.99 -49.51 14.31
CA GLY A 197 25.60 -50.01 12.99
C GLY A 197 24.08 -50.03 12.75
N ARG A 198 23.26 -49.67 13.72
CA ARG A 198 21.80 -49.52 13.54
C ARG A 198 21.51 -48.24 12.79
N ILE A 199 20.38 -48.21 12.09
CA ILE A 199 19.86 -47.01 11.41
C ILE A 199 18.41 -46.79 11.82
N ALA A 200 18.07 -45.59 12.27
CA ALA A 200 16.69 -45.19 12.45
C ALA A 200 16.17 -44.55 11.16
N PHE A 201 14.95 -44.90 10.80
CA PHE A 201 14.17 -44.29 9.72
C PHE A 201 13.12 -43.39 10.38
N VAL A 202 13.12 -42.13 10.00
CA VAL A 202 12.14 -41.15 10.49
C VAL A 202 11.27 -40.73 9.32
N ILE A 203 9.96 -40.78 9.50
CA ILE A 203 8.97 -40.22 8.56
C ILE A 203 8.02 -39.40 9.41
N GLY A 204 7.77 -38.19 8.99
CA GLY A 204 6.87 -37.26 9.66
C GLY A 204 6.08 -36.41 8.68
N ASP A 205 4.94 -35.94 9.16
CA ASP A 205 4.07 -34.99 8.46
C ASP A 205 3.77 -33.81 9.39
N VAL A 206 4.01 -32.59 8.93
CA VAL A 206 3.72 -31.36 9.66
C VAL A 206 2.47 -30.74 9.05
N THR A 207 1.38 -30.72 9.80
CA THR A 207 0.09 -30.13 9.42
C THR A 207 -0.03 -28.68 9.90
#